data_08e0314441b2b5a685ab7ed42f750d4b
#
_entry.id   08e0314441b2b5a685ab7ed42f750d4b
#
_cell.length_a   1.000
_cell.length_b   1.000
_cell.length_c   1.000
_cell.angle_alpha   90.00
_cell.angle_beta   90.00
_cell.angle_gamma   90.00
#
_symmetry.space_group_name_H-M   'P 1'
#
loop_
_entity.id
_entity.type
_entity.pdbx_description
1 polymer ?
#
loop_
_entity_poly.entity_id
_entity_poly.type
_entity_poly.pdbx_seq_one_letter_code
_entity_poly.pdbx_strand_id
1 'polypeptide(L)' 'VLSLKAASNIEAVSIYNLLGQEVLRTEVGATTSDINLSGITTGAYVMKVTVNGQTGTYKILKN' A
#
# COMPACT_ATOMS: atom_id res chain seq x y z
N VAL A 1 2.15 11.15 3.54
CA VAL A 1 2.87 10.25 2.61
C VAL A 1 3.35 9.03 3.36
N LEU A 2 3.06 7.87 2.83
CA LEU A 2 3.53 6.60 3.37
C LEU A 2 4.74 6.15 2.55
N SER A 3 5.88 6.01 3.19
CA SER A 3 7.11 5.59 2.52
C SER A 3 7.32 4.09 2.71
N LEU A 4 7.60 3.39 1.62
CA LEU A 4 7.85 1.96 1.61
C LEU A 4 9.26 1.67 1.14
N LYS A 5 9.87 0.64 1.72
CA LYS A 5 11.19 0.18 1.34
C LYS A 5 11.24 -1.34 1.43
N ALA A 6 11.81 -1.98 0.42
CA ALA A 6 11.93 -3.43 0.37
C ALA A 6 13.31 -3.84 -0.14
N ALA A 7 13.70 -5.10 0.12
CA ALA A 7 14.96 -5.66 -0.35
C ALA A 7 14.91 -5.99 -1.85
N SER A 8 13.72 -6.24 -2.39
CA SER A 8 13.48 -6.52 -3.81
C SER A 8 12.48 -5.53 -4.35
N ASN A 9 12.34 -5.45 -5.68
CA ASN A 9 11.41 -4.51 -6.29
C ASN A 9 9.99 -4.78 -5.84
N ILE A 10 9.32 -3.72 -5.41
CA ILE A 10 7.89 -3.72 -5.12
C ILE A 10 7.17 -3.67 -6.45
N GLU A 11 6.30 -4.65 -6.73
CA GLU A 11 5.56 -4.69 -7.99
C GLU A 11 4.36 -3.78 -7.95
N ALA A 12 3.57 -3.88 -6.87
CA ALA A 12 2.36 -3.08 -6.72
C ALA A 12 2.01 -2.93 -5.23
N VAL A 13 1.27 -1.88 -4.93
CA VAL A 13 0.72 -1.62 -3.60
C VAL A 13 -0.76 -1.32 -3.76
N SER A 14 -1.60 -1.99 -2.97
CA SER A 14 -3.04 -1.76 -2.95
C SER A 14 -3.48 -1.47 -1.54
N ILE A 15 -4.39 -0.52 -1.37
CA ILE A 15 -4.93 -0.16 -0.08
C ILE A 15 -6.44 -0.39 -0.10
N TYR A 16 -6.94 -1.08 0.91
CA TYR A 16 -8.35 -1.46 1.03
C TYR A 16 -8.93 -0.87 2.31
N ASN A 17 -10.22 -0.49 2.25
CA ASN A 17 -10.94 -0.13 3.47
C ASN A 17 -11.33 -1.40 4.24
N LEU A 18 -11.98 -1.25 5.40
CA LEU A 18 -12.35 -2.40 6.23
C LEU A 18 -13.48 -3.22 5.64
N LEU A 19 -14.16 -2.72 4.61
CA LEU A 19 -15.18 -3.47 3.87
C LEU A 19 -14.57 -4.32 2.75
N GLY A 20 -13.25 -4.22 2.54
CA GLY A 20 -12.57 -4.96 1.50
C GLY A 20 -12.56 -4.27 0.14
N GLN A 21 -12.98 -3.02 0.06
CA GLN A 21 -12.99 -2.26 -1.18
C GLN A 21 -11.62 -1.61 -1.41
N GLU A 22 -11.07 -1.76 -2.60
CA GLU A 22 -9.81 -1.12 -2.97
C GLU A 22 -10.04 0.37 -3.13
N VAL A 23 -9.33 1.17 -2.32
CA VAL A 23 -9.46 2.63 -2.36
C VAL A 23 -8.27 3.31 -3.02
N LEU A 24 -7.15 2.58 -3.15
CA LEU A 24 -5.95 3.11 -3.80
C LEU A 24 -5.12 1.95 -4.34
N ARG A 25 -4.52 2.14 -5.52
CA ARG A 25 -3.60 1.18 -6.09
C ARG A 25 -2.47 1.91 -6.80
N THR A 26 -1.23 1.45 -6.60
CA THR A 26 -0.05 2.01 -7.24
C THR A 26 0.83 0.90 -7.79
N GLU A 27 1.22 1.02 -9.05
CA GLU A 27 2.25 0.18 -9.66
C GLU A 27 3.60 0.82 -9.38
N VAL A 28 4.54 0.07 -8.84
CA VAL A 28 5.79 0.66 -8.33
C VAL A 28 7.00 0.32 -9.19
N GLY A 29 7.39 -0.92 -9.27
CA GLY A 29 8.56 -1.34 -10.05
C GLY A 29 9.91 -0.89 -9.48
N ALA A 30 9.98 -0.58 -8.17
CA ALA A 30 11.19 -0.12 -7.50
C ALA A 30 11.24 -0.64 -6.07
N THR A 31 12.42 -0.53 -5.43
CA THR A 31 12.58 -0.99 -4.05
C THR A 31 11.99 -0.02 -3.03
N THR A 32 11.70 1.20 -3.42
CA THR A 32 11.09 2.21 -2.55
C THR A 32 9.91 2.86 -3.26
N SER A 33 8.95 3.32 -2.47
CA SER A 33 7.80 4.04 -2.99
C SER A 33 7.24 4.96 -1.91
N ASP A 34 6.77 6.12 -2.33
CA ASP A 34 6.02 7.02 -1.48
C ASP A 34 4.55 6.99 -1.92
N ILE A 35 3.68 6.62 -0.99
CA ILE A 35 2.25 6.51 -1.26
C ILE A 35 1.55 7.75 -0.72
N ASN A 36 0.85 8.48 -1.60
CA ASN A 36 0.10 9.66 -1.19
C ASN A 36 -1.29 9.24 -0.71
N LEU A 37 -1.53 9.41 0.59
CA LEU A 37 -2.79 9.02 1.22
C LEU A 37 -3.80 10.18 1.32
N SER A 38 -3.50 11.34 0.74
CA SER A 38 -4.38 12.51 0.87
C SER A 38 -5.77 12.30 0.25
N GLY A 39 -5.89 11.36 -0.68
CA GLY A 39 -7.16 11.06 -1.35
C GLY A 39 -8.11 10.17 -0.56
N ILE A 40 -7.70 9.66 0.60
CA ILE A 40 -8.56 8.79 1.42
C ILE A 40 -8.84 9.46 2.76
N THR A 41 -9.98 9.08 3.37
CA THR A 41 -10.40 9.67 4.64
C THR A 41 -9.62 9.08 5.80
N THR A 42 -9.65 9.77 6.94
CA THR A 42 -9.06 9.30 8.19
C THR A 42 -9.70 7.97 8.58
N GLY A 43 -8.88 7.01 9.01
CA GLY A 43 -9.38 5.71 9.46
C GLY A 43 -8.36 4.60 9.30
N ALA A 44 -8.82 3.38 9.56
CA ALA A 44 -8.01 2.17 9.46
C ALA A 44 -8.16 1.55 8.07
N TYR A 45 -7.05 1.08 7.51
CA TYR A 45 -7.00 0.46 6.19
C TYR A 45 -6.09 -0.75 6.20
N VAL A 46 -6.21 -1.58 5.18
CA VAL A 46 -5.34 -2.73 4.97
C VAL A 46 -4.54 -2.46 3.70
N MET A 47 -3.22 -2.58 3.79
CA MET A 47 -2.33 -2.41 2.65
C MET A 47 -1.78 -3.76 2.24
N LYS A 48 -1.83 -4.06 0.94
CA LYS A 48 -1.20 -5.25 0.37
C LYS A 48 -0.06 -4.83 -0.54
N VAL A 49 1.12 -5.37 -0.27
CA VAL A 49 2.34 -5.07 -1.02
C VAL A 49 2.81 -6.35 -1.70
N THR A 50 2.97 -6.31 -3.01
CA THR A 50 3.44 -7.45 -3.79
C THR A 50 4.90 -7.28 -4.16
N VAL A 51 5.74 -8.22 -3.73
CA VAL A 51 7.18 -8.24 -4.00
C VAL A 51 7.55 -9.65 -4.47
N ASN A 52 8.17 -9.77 -5.64
CA ASN A 52 8.58 -11.06 -6.23
C ASN A 52 7.43 -12.07 -6.28
N GLY A 53 6.24 -11.63 -6.67
CA GLY A 53 5.07 -12.49 -6.78
C GLY A 53 4.45 -12.89 -5.44
N GLN A 54 4.99 -12.39 -4.33
CA GLN A 54 4.46 -12.66 -2.99
C GLN A 54 3.80 -11.41 -2.44
N THR A 55 2.65 -11.58 -1.78
CA THR A 55 1.89 -10.45 -1.23
C THR A 55 1.95 -10.46 0.30
N GLY A 56 2.43 -9.36 0.87
CA GLY A 56 2.37 -9.10 2.31
C GLY A 56 1.17 -8.23 2.63
N THR A 57 0.55 -8.46 3.78
CA THR A 57 -0.62 -7.71 4.22
C THR A 57 -0.27 -6.94 5.50
N TYR A 58 -0.59 -5.65 5.50
CA TYR A 58 -0.25 -4.75 6.61
C TYR A 58 -1.46 -3.90 6.98
N LYS A 59 -1.62 -3.63 8.27
CA LYS A 59 -2.65 -2.71 8.74
C LYS A 59 -2.04 -1.31 8.87
N ILE A 60 -2.74 -0.30 8.34
CA ILE A 60 -2.29 1.09 8.44
C ILE A 60 -3.41 1.97 8.98
N LEU A 61 -2.99 3.08 9.59
CA LEU A 61 -3.92 4.09 10.08
C LEU A 61 -3.61 5.42 9.40
N LYS A 62 -4.64 6.07 8.91
CA LYS A 62 -4.52 7.44 8.43
C LYS A 62 -5.12 8.41 9.43
N ASN A 63 -4.33 9.34 9.88
CA ASN A 63 -4.74 10.39 10.81
C ASN A 63 -5.25 11.62 10.08
#